data_a16de9543452fbf2274c0482644757b1
#
_entry.id   a16de9543452fbf2274c0482644757b1
#
_cell.length_a   1.000
_cell.length_b   1.000
_cell.length_c   1.000
_cell.angle_alpha   90.00
_cell.angle_beta   90.00
_cell.angle_gamma   90.00
#
_symmetry.space_group_name_H-M   'P 1'
#
loop_
_entity.id
_entity.type
_entity.pdbx_description
1 polymer ?
#
loop_
_entity_poly.entity_id
_entity_poly.type
_entity_poly.pdbx_seq_one_letter_code
_entity_poly.pdbx_strand_id
1 'polypeptide(L)'
;MGLFTLCLWILAMQPIQTLIGMNIKLARTKCSIPQAQLANKLGIEASYLSRIEKGRVPVSCERIYQIIKILNCGLEDIFPDPSEVGIQLSKNK
;
A
#
# COMPACT_ATOMS: atom_id res chain seq x y z
N MET A 1 -25.14 -15.82 7.12
CA MET A 1 -23.79 -16.12 7.49
C MET A 1 -22.78 -16.05 6.38
N GLY A 2 -23.19 -16.42 5.19
CA GLY A 2 -22.26 -16.40 4.08
C GLY A 2 -21.62 -15.07 3.83
N LEU A 3 -22.38 -14.00 3.91
CA LEU A 3 -21.87 -12.67 3.67
C LEU A 3 -20.85 -12.26 4.73
N PHE A 4 -21.14 -12.59 5.96
CA PHE A 4 -20.25 -12.25 7.05
C PHE A 4 -18.94 -13.02 6.92
N THR A 5 -19.04 -14.31 6.60
CA THR A 5 -17.87 -15.14 6.43
C THR A 5 -17.01 -14.64 5.26
N LEU A 6 -17.68 -14.26 4.17
CA LEU A 6 -16.98 -13.74 3.00
C LEU A 6 -16.25 -12.44 3.32
N CYS A 7 -16.88 -11.59 4.10
CA CYS A 7 -16.30 -10.33 4.50
C CYS A 7 -15.03 -10.54 5.32
N LEU A 8 -15.07 -11.47 6.26
CA LEU A 8 -13.92 -11.79 7.08
C LEU A 8 -12.79 -12.37 6.24
N TRP A 9 -13.16 -13.20 5.27
CA TRP A 9 -12.19 -13.82 4.41
C TRP A 9 -11.47 -12.78 3.55
N ILE A 10 -12.23 -11.82 3.03
CA ILE A 10 -11.66 -10.74 2.24
C ILE A 10 -10.73 -9.89 3.08
N LEU A 11 -11.10 -9.63 4.32
CA LEU A 11 -10.26 -8.85 5.21
C LEU A 11 -8.98 -9.58 5.57
N ALA A 12 -9.03 -10.91 5.62
CA ALA A 12 -7.85 -11.69 5.96
C ALA A 12 -6.86 -11.75 4.81
N MET A 13 -7.36 -11.63 3.56
CA MET A 13 -6.49 -11.70 2.39
C MET A 13 -6.58 -10.40 1.62
N GLN A 14 -5.75 -9.46 2.02
CA GLN A 14 -5.77 -8.14 1.42
C GLN A 14 -5.10 -8.11 0.05
N PRO A 15 -5.66 -7.37 -0.90
CA PRO A 15 -5.00 -7.21 -2.18
C PRO A 15 -3.71 -6.40 -2.04
N ILE A 16 -2.80 -6.62 -2.97
CA ILE A 16 -1.50 -5.95 -2.94
C ILE A 16 -1.65 -4.44 -2.86
N GLN A 17 -2.54 -3.90 -3.66
CA GLN A 17 -2.73 -2.46 -3.74
C GLN A 17 -3.10 -1.86 -2.39
N THR A 18 -3.96 -2.54 -1.66
CA THR A 18 -4.38 -2.07 -0.35
C THR A 18 -3.23 -2.15 0.66
N LEU A 19 -2.51 -3.25 0.64
CA LEU A 19 -1.40 -3.43 1.57
C LEU A 19 -0.27 -2.44 1.31
N ILE A 20 0.06 -2.21 0.05
CA ILE A 20 1.09 -1.23 -0.28
C ILE A 20 0.67 0.16 0.17
N GLY A 21 -0.60 0.51 -0.06
CA GLY A 21 -1.10 1.80 0.37
C GLY A 21 -1.00 1.98 1.87
N MET A 22 -1.40 0.96 2.63
CA MET A 22 -1.31 0.99 4.08
C MET A 22 0.13 1.11 4.55
N ASN A 23 1.03 0.38 3.90
CA ASN A 23 2.45 0.42 4.28
C ASN A 23 3.07 1.77 4.00
N ILE A 24 2.67 2.42 2.89
CA ILE A 24 3.14 3.76 2.59
C ILE A 24 2.69 4.72 3.70
N LYS A 25 1.44 4.63 4.10
CA LYS A 25 0.92 5.49 5.14
C LYS A 25 1.66 5.25 6.46
N LEU A 26 1.91 3.99 6.80
CA LEU A 26 2.65 3.66 8.02
C LEU A 26 4.06 4.21 7.99
N ALA A 27 4.76 4.01 6.88
CA ALA A 27 6.13 4.49 6.78
C ALA A 27 6.18 6.02 6.85
N ARG A 28 5.21 6.67 6.20
CA ARG A 28 5.13 8.13 6.22
C ARG A 28 4.87 8.64 7.64
N THR A 29 3.95 8.00 8.34
CA THR A 29 3.62 8.44 9.70
C THR A 29 4.78 8.21 10.66
N LYS A 30 5.51 7.13 10.48
CA LYS A 30 6.69 6.88 11.30
C LYS A 30 7.74 7.96 11.14
N CYS A 31 7.80 8.57 9.97
CA CYS A 31 8.73 9.66 9.71
C CYS A 31 8.16 11.00 10.10
N SER A 32 6.94 11.01 10.61
CA SER A 32 6.25 12.26 11.00
C SER A 32 6.12 13.22 9.83
N ILE A 33 5.91 12.70 8.63
CA ILE A 33 5.76 13.54 7.45
C ILE A 33 4.29 13.63 7.09
N PRO A 34 3.73 14.86 7.05
CA PRO A 34 2.34 15.02 6.66
C PRO A 34 2.10 14.57 5.24
N GLN A 35 0.87 14.13 4.97
CA GLN A 35 0.51 13.66 3.64
C GLN A 35 0.80 14.70 2.56
N ALA A 36 0.46 15.96 2.84
CA ALA A 36 0.69 17.02 1.87
C ALA A 36 2.17 17.21 1.55
N GLN A 37 3.01 17.03 2.55
CA GLN A 37 4.44 17.20 2.35
C GLN A 37 5.00 16.10 1.47
N LEU A 38 4.59 14.85 1.70
CA LEU A 38 5.05 13.76 0.87
C LEU A 38 4.53 13.93 -0.56
N ALA A 39 3.26 14.31 -0.70
CA ALA A 39 2.69 14.54 -2.03
C ALA A 39 3.47 15.60 -2.77
N ASN A 40 3.81 16.68 -2.08
CA ASN A 40 4.57 17.76 -2.71
C ASN A 40 5.94 17.26 -3.18
N LYS A 41 6.61 16.47 -2.37
CA LYS A 41 7.91 15.92 -2.75
C LYS A 41 7.81 14.97 -3.94
N LEU A 42 6.67 14.32 -4.08
CA LEU A 42 6.43 13.41 -5.20
C LEU A 42 5.91 14.13 -6.43
N GLY A 43 5.54 15.40 -6.30
CA GLY A 43 4.97 16.14 -7.40
C GLY A 43 3.55 15.72 -7.75
N ILE A 44 2.80 15.28 -6.77
CA ILE A 44 1.40 14.87 -6.99
C ILE A 44 0.50 15.60 -6.00
N GLU A 45 -0.80 15.54 -6.27
CA GLU A 45 -1.79 16.13 -5.39
C GLU A 45 -1.93 15.31 -4.12
N ALA A 46 -2.18 15.99 -3.01
CA ALA A 46 -2.38 15.29 -1.74
C ALA A 46 -3.59 14.36 -1.82
N SER A 47 -4.63 14.75 -2.56
CA SER A 47 -5.81 13.91 -2.71
C SER A 47 -5.48 12.62 -3.46
N TYR A 48 -4.56 12.69 -4.40
CA TYR A 48 -4.14 11.52 -5.15
C TYR A 48 -3.35 10.58 -4.23
N LEU A 49 -2.45 11.14 -3.42
CA LEU A 49 -1.70 10.34 -2.47
C LEU A 49 -2.65 9.69 -1.46
N SER A 50 -3.67 10.42 -1.05
CA SER A 50 -4.66 9.86 -0.13
C SER A 50 -5.33 8.63 -0.72
N ARG A 51 -5.65 8.68 -2.01
CA ARG A 51 -6.26 7.51 -2.66
C ARG A 51 -5.29 6.34 -2.77
N ILE A 52 -4.02 6.65 -3.00
CA ILE A 52 -2.99 5.60 -3.02
C ILE A 52 -2.92 4.92 -1.65
N GLU A 53 -2.88 5.71 -0.59
CA GLU A 53 -2.76 5.17 0.76
C GLU A 53 -3.98 4.37 1.17
N LYS A 54 -5.12 4.66 0.59
CA LYS A 54 -6.35 3.92 0.87
C LYS A 54 -6.51 2.70 -0.03
N GLY A 55 -5.57 2.50 -0.95
CA GLY A 55 -5.64 1.37 -1.84
C GLY A 55 -6.66 1.50 -2.95
N ARG A 56 -7.13 2.71 -3.21
CA ARG A 56 -8.16 2.93 -4.22
C ARG A 56 -7.62 3.10 -5.64
N VAL A 57 -6.35 3.48 -5.75
CA VAL A 57 -5.70 3.59 -7.05
C VAL A 57 -4.35 2.91 -6.95
N PRO A 58 -3.86 2.37 -8.05
CA PRO A 58 -2.56 1.70 -8.03
C PRO A 58 -1.42 2.71 -7.97
N VAL A 59 -0.27 2.24 -7.52
CA VAL A 59 0.92 3.06 -7.50
C VAL A 59 1.99 2.32 -8.29
N SER A 60 2.69 3.04 -9.14
CA SER A 60 3.71 2.41 -9.98
C SER A 60 4.94 2.05 -9.15
N CYS A 61 5.70 1.07 -9.64
CA CYS A 61 6.93 0.69 -8.97
C CYS A 61 7.90 1.86 -8.87
N GLU A 62 7.97 2.66 -9.93
CA GLU A 62 8.85 3.81 -9.93
C GLU A 62 8.47 4.77 -8.81
N ARG A 63 7.17 5.00 -8.63
CA ARG A 63 6.69 5.89 -7.59
C ARG A 63 7.02 5.32 -6.21
N ILE A 64 6.90 4.00 -6.07
CA ILE A 64 7.23 3.35 -4.81
C ILE A 64 8.70 3.58 -4.46
N TYR A 65 9.59 3.46 -5.44
CA TYR A 65 11.00 3.71 -5.18
C TYR A 65 11.27 5.16 -4.82
N GLN A 66 10.54 6.10 -5.42
CA GLN A 66 10.66 7.49 -5.04
C GLN A 66 10.25 7.69 -3.58
N ILE A 67 9.16 7.05 -3.19
CA ILE A 67 8.68 7.13 -1.81
C ILE A 67 9.70 6.55 -0.85
N ILE A 68 10.27 5.41 -1.20
CA ILE A 68 11.28 4.76 -0.36
C ILE A 68 12.48 5.68 -0.16
N LYS A 69 12.91 6.36 -1.22
CA LYS A 69 14.04 7.28 -1.11
C LYS A 69 13.69 8.49 -0.25
N ILE A 70 12.51 9.03 -0.43
CA ILE A 70 12.09 10.20 0.35
C ILE A 70 11.95 9.86 1.83
N LEU A 71 11.37 8.71 2.12
CA LEU A 71 11.14 8.30 3.50
C LEU A 71 12.34 7.60 4.12
N ASN A 72 13.33 7.28 3.28
CA ASN A 72 14.53 6.58 3.75
C ASN A 72 14.17 5.29 4.49
N CYS A 73 13.28 4.51 3.90
CA CYS A 73 12.87 3.24 4.48
C CYS A 73 13.33 2.10 3.57
N GLY A 74 13.06 0.87 3.97
CA GLY A 74 13.46 -0.29 3.18
C GLY A 74 12.34 -0.74 2.26
N LEU A 75 12.72 -1.59 1.30
CA LEU A 75 11.74 -2.18 0.41
C LEU A 75 10.70 -2.98 1.19
N GLU A 76 11.17 -3.69 2.21
CA GLU A 76 10.28 -4.53 3.01
C GLU A 76 9.29 -3.72 3.82
N ASP A 77 9.53 -2.43 3.99
CA ASP A 77 8.59 -1.59 4.72
C ASP A 77 7.37 -1.26 3.86
N ILE A 78 7.53 -1.31 2.56
CA ILE A 78 6.46 -0.95 1.63
C ILE A 78 5.82 -2.17 0.99
N PHE A 79 6.65 -3.10 0.51
CA PHE A 79 6.13 -4.30 -0.13
C PHE A 79 5.77 -5.34 0.92
N PRO A 80 4.53 -5.84 0.89
CA PRO A 80 4.09 -6.80 1.89
C PRO A 80 4.75 -8.16 1.68
N ASP A 81 4.81 -8.92 2.75
CA ASP A 81 5.27 -10.29 2.65
C ASP A 81 4.28 -11.07 1.78
N PRO A 82 4.77 -11.96 0.91
CA PRO A 82 3.86 -12.71 0.05
C PRO A 82 2.75 -13.44 0.78
N SER A 83 2.98 -13.83 2.03
CA SER A 83 1.96 -14.54 2.79
C SER A 83 0.80 -13.63 3.18
N GLU A 84 0.98 -12.31 3.12
CA GLU A 84 -0.09 -11.37 3.48
C GLU A 84 -0.94 -10.98 2.29
N VAL A 85 -0.52 -11.37 1.09
CA VAL A 85 -1.18 -10.92 -0.11
C VAL A 85 -2.25 -11.89 -0.58
N GLY A 86 -3.42 -11.37 -0.90
CA GLY A 86 -4.52 -12.18 -1.39
C GLY A 86 -4.42 -12.43 -2.86
N ILE A 87 -3.33 -13.06 -3.28
CA ILE A 87 -3.14 -13.40 -4.68
C ILE A 87 -3.44 -14.86 -4.90
N GLN A 88 -4.24 -15.11 -5.94
CA GLN A 88 -4.56 -16.46 -6.27
C GLN A 88 -3.50 -17.01 -7.19
N LEU A 89 -2.77 -17.98 -6.71
CA LEU A 89 -1.75 -18.60 -7.53
C LEU A 89 -2.33 -19.73 -8.35
N SER A 90 -1.70 -19.98 -9.49
CA SER A 90 -2.14 -21.06 -10.35
C SER A 90 -1.92 -22.39 -9.66
N LYS A 91 -2.91 -23.25 -9.73
CA LYS A 91 -2.81 -24.52 -9.09
C LYS A 91 -2.33 -25.59 -9.93
N ASN A 92 -2.19 -25.33 -11.17
CA ASN A 92 -1.73 -26.36 -11.98
C ASN A 92 -0.33 -26.34 -12.03
N LYS A 93 0.29 -26.65 -11.14
CA LYS A 93 1.68 -26.75 -11.27
C LYS A 93 2.05 -28.00 -10.77
#